data_942829aabbc388cba3b7e7fcdfe2f969
#
_entry.id   942829aabbc388cba3b7e7fcdfe2f969
#
_cell.length_a   1.000
_cell.length_b   1.000
_cell.length_c   1.000
_cell.angle_alpha   90.00
_cell.angle_beta   90.00
_cell.angle_gamma   90.00
#
_symmetry.space_group_name_H-M   'P 1'
#
loop_
_entity.id
_entity.type
_entity.pdbx_description
1 polymer ?
#
loop_
_entity_poly.entity_id
_entity_poly.type
_entity_poly.pdbx_seq_one_letter_code
_entity_poly.pdbx_strand_id
1 'polypeptide(L)'
;IAHDKKQELMVQFCIAYSGILSKHSLYATGTTGKMIIENTGLNVYRFLSGPQGGDQQIGARIAYNEIDLVLFFRDPLNAEGYEPDVFSLLRLCDMHNIPIATNCATAEVLIHGLERGDLDWRDIVNPKN
;
A
#
# COMPACT_ATOMS: atom_id res chain seq x y z
N ILE A 1 -3.69 0.63 0.68
CA ILE A 1 -5.08 0.22 0.94
C ILE A 1 -5.41 0.54 2.40
N ALA A 2 -6.58 1.02 2.66
CA ALA A 2 -7.02 1.29 4.04
C ALA A 2 -8.50 0.97 4.20
N HIS A 3 -8.85 0.33 5.32
CA HIS A 3 -10.24 0.22 5.75
C HIS A 3 -10.83 1.63 5.92
N ASP A 4 -12.13 1.80 5.69
CA ASP A 4 -12.78 3.12 5.75
C ASP A 4 -12.47 3.87 7.05
N LYS A 5 -12.41 3.16 8.17
CA LYS A 5 -12.09 3.74 9.49
C LYS A 5 -10.60 4.07 9.66
N LYS A 6 -9.75 3.65 8.73
CA LYS A 6 -8.30 3.87 8.77
C LYS A 6 -7.80 4.77 7.65
N GLN A 7 -8.68 5.30 6.81
CA GLN A 7 -8.28 6.18 5.70
C GLN A 7 -7.61 7.45 6.21
N GLU A 8 -8.14 8.06 7.27
CA GLU A 8 -7.54 9.25 7.84
C GLU A 8 -6.14 8.97 8.39
N LEU A 9 -5.95 7.83 9.06
CA LEU A 9 -4.64 7.42 9.55
C LEU A 9 -3.65 7.21 8.40
N MET A 10 -4.11 6.60 7.31
CA MET A 10 -3.29 6.43 6.10
C MET A 10 -2.87 7.78 5.52
N VAL A 11 -3.79 8.74 5.46
CA VAL A 11 -3.48 10.10 4.99
C VAL A 11 -2.44 10.76 5.89
N GLN A 12 -2.60 10.68 7.21
CA GLN A 12 -1.62 11.22 8.17
C GLN A 12 -0.25 10.59 7.99
N PHE A 13 -0.18 9.29 7.78
CA PHE A 13 1.06 8.57 7.50
C PHE A 13 1.71 9.11 6.21
N CYS A 14 0.94 9.29 5.16
CA CYS A 14 1.44 9.78 3.88
C CYS A 14 1.93 11.23 3.97
N ILE A 15 1.26 12.07 4.78
CA ILE A 15 1.72 13.44 5.04
C ILE A 15 3.09 13.39 5.74
N ALA A 16 3.20 12.59 6.79
CA ALA A 16 4.43 12.49 7.58
C ALA A 16 5.62 12.01 6.73
N TYR A 17 5.38 11.11 5.78
CA TYR A 17 6.44 10.47 4.99
C TYR A 17 6.38 10.84 3.50
N SER A 18 5.78 11.99 3.17
CA SER A 18 5.63 12.42 1.77
C SER A 18 6.98 12.56 1.05
N GLY A 19 8.03 13.00 1.75
CA GLY A 19 9.36 13.13 1.17
C GLY A 19 9.95 11.79 0.72
N ILE A 20 9.77 10.74 1.51
CA ILE A 20 10.20 9.40 1.15
C ILE A 20 9.34 8.87 0.01
N LEU A 21 8.02 8.97 0.16
CA LEU A 21 7.05 8.44 -0.80
C LEU A 21 7.17 9.08 -2.17
N SER A 22 7.52 10.36 -2.25
CA SER A 22 7.65 11.09 -3.52
C SER A 22 8.71 10.49 -4.46
N LYS A 23 9.63 9.69 -3.94
CA LYS A 23 10.70 9.06 -4.72
C LYS A 23 10.28 7.72 -5.34
N HIS A 24 9.05 7.29 -5.13
CA HIS A 24 8.56 5.98 -5.55
C HIS A 24 7.28 6.10 -6.37
N SER A 25 6.99 5.05 -7.14
CA SER A 25 5.72 4.92 -7.85
C SER A 25 4.65 4.47 -6.86
N LEU A 26 3.60 5.26 -6.72
CA LEU A 26 2.56 5.04 -5.71
C LEU A 26 1.27 4.58 -6.36
N TYR A 27 0.64 3.59 -5.74
CA TYR A 27 -0.64 3.02 -6.16
C TYR A 27 -1.57 2.94 -4.96
N ALA A 28 -2.85 3.20 -5.18
CA ALA A 28 -3.86 3.11 -4.13
C ALA A 28 -5.23 2.78 -4.70
N THR A 29 -6.11 2.25 -3.86
CA THR A 29 -7.53 2.16 -4.18
C THR A 29 -8.13 3.56 -4.31
N GLY A 30 -9.22 3.67 -5.07
CA GLY A 30 -9.71 4.95 -5.57
C GLY A 30 -9.96 6.02 -4.50
N THR A 31 -10.74 5.70 -3.47
CA THR A 31 -11.08 6.67 -2.42
C THR A 31 -9.85 7.05 -1.59
N THR A 32 -9.07 6.06 -1.17
CA THR A 32 -7.84 6.28 -0.41
C THR A 32 -6.85 7.11 -1.23
N GLY A 33 -6.66 6.76 -2.50
CA GLY A 33 -5.76 7.51 -3.38
C GLY A 33 -6.17 8.96 -3.57
N LYS A 34 -7.48 9.21 -3.72
CA LYS A 34 -8.00 10.57 -3.84
C LYS A 34 -7.67 11.40 -2.59
N MET A 35 -7.90 10.84 -1.41
CA MET A 35 -7.60 11.53 -0.15
C MET A 35 -6.11 11.83 -0.01
N ILE A 36 -5.25 10.90 -0.38
CA ILE A 36 -3.79 11.10 -0.33
C ILE A 36 -3.37 12.23 -1.28
N ILE A 37 -3.85 12.22 -2.52
CA ILE A 37 -3.52 13.25 -3.50
C ILE A 37 -3.96 14.63 -3.01
N GLU A 38 -5.19 14.76 -2.50
CA GLU A 38 -5.75 16.02 -2.03
C GLU A 38 -5.00 16.60 -0.83
N ASN A 39 -4.45 15.74 0.02
CA ASN A 39 -3.80 16.18 1.27
C ASN A 39 -2.28 16.28 1.18
N THR A 40 -1.64 15.67 0.18
CA THR A 40 -0.18 15.62 0.09
C THR A 40 0.37 16.18 -1.21
N GLY A 41 -0.43 16.20 -2.27
CA GLY A 41 0.05 16.51 -3.62
C GLY A 41 0.90 15.41 -4.25
N LEU A 42 1.03 14.24 -3.62
CA LEU A 42 1.76 13.11 -4.19
C LEU A 42 1.10 12.61 -5.47
N ASN A 43 1.91 12.13 -6.40
CA ASN A 43 1.44 11.52 -7.63
C ASN A 43 1.10 10.05 -7.35
N VAL A 44 -0.20 9.74 -7.25
CA VAL A 44 -0.69 8.40 -6.92
C VAL A 44 -1.55 7.89 -8.08
N TYR A 45 -1.21 6.70 -8.59
CA TYR A 45 -2.08 6.01 -9.53
C TYR A 45 -3.27 5.41 -8.76
N ARG A 46 -4.48 5.79 -9.15
CA ARG A 46 -5.70 5.35 -8.46
C ARG A 46 -6.36 4.22 -9.23
N PHE A 47 -6.54 3.08 -8.56
CA PHE A 47 -7.41 2.01 -9.04
C PHE A 47 -8.86 2.33 -8.71
N LEU A 48 -9.77 1.41 -9.00
CA LEU A 48 -11.14 1.49 -8.55
C LEU A 48 -11.19 1.52 -7.00
N SER A 49 -12.31 1.94 -6.45
CA SER A 49 -12.53 1.81 -5.01
C SER A 49 -12.53 0.33 -4.61
N GLY A 50 -12.25 0.02 -3.33
CA GLY A 50 -12.26 -1.34 -2.84
C GLY A 50 -13.51 -2.12 -3.21
N PRO A 51 -14.74 -1.62 -2.87
CA PRO A 51 -15.99 -2.31 -3.20
C PRO A 51 -16.21 -2.55 -4.69
N GLN A 52 -15.56 -1.77 -5.56
CA GLN A 52 -15.66 -1.93 -7.00
C GLN A 52 -14.55 -2.79 -7.60
N GLY A 53 -13.69 -3.38 -6.78
CA GLY A 53 -12.62 -4.27 -7.23
C GLY A 53 -11.22 -3.67 -7.23
N GLY A 54 -11.02 -2.51 -6.61
CA GLY A 54 -9.70 -1.87 -6.54
C GLY A 54 -8.63 -2.72 -5.86
N ASP A 55 -9.00 -3.44 -4.80
CA ASP A 55 -8.09 -4.36 -4.11
C ASP A 55 -7.69 -5.54 -5.00
N GLN A 56 -8.60 -6.02 -5.85
CA GLN A 56 -8.28 -7.08 -6.82
C GLN A 56 -7.33 -6.57 -7.90
N GLN A 57 -7.46 -5.32 -8.32
CA GLN A 57 -6.53 -4.70 -9.26
C GLN A 57 -5.12 -4.60 -8.67
N ILE A 58 -5.01 -4.21 -7.39
CA ILE A 58 -3.74 -4.21 -6.68
C ILE A 58 -3.19 -5.63 -6.56
N GLY A 59 -4.05 -6.59 -6.21
CA GLY A 59 -3.65 -8.00 -6.15
C GLY A 59 -3.06 -8.51 -7.46
N ALA A 60 -3.62 -8.10 -8.60
CA ALA A 60 -3.09 -8.47 -9.91
C ALA A 60 -1.67 -7.91 -10.12
N ARG A 61 -1.42 -6.67 -9.69
CA ARG A 61 -0.07 -6.07 -9.76
C ARG A 61 0.92 -6.79 -8.86
N ILE A 62 0.49 -7.22 -7.68
CA ILE A 62 1.31 -8.03 -6.77
C ILE A 62 1.62 -9.38 -7.42
N ALA A 63 0.62 -10.02 -8.04
CA ALA A 63 0.80 -11.31 -8.70
C ALA A 63 1.82 -11.26 -9.85
N TYR A 64 1.93 -10.13 -10.53
CA TYR A 64 2.96 -9.90 -11.56
C TYR A 64 4.28 -9.39 -10.96
N ASN A 65 4.40 -9.34 -9.65
CA ASN A 65 5.59 -8.85 -8.92
C ASN A 65 6.00 -7.42 -9.34
N GLU A 66 5.00 -6.57 -9.56
CA GLU A 66 5.21 -5.16 -9.94
C GLU A 66 5.20 -4.21 -8.74
N ILE A 67 4.91 -4.74 -7.53
CA ILE A 67 4.84 -3.97 -6.28
C ILE A 67 5.96 -4.44 -5.35
N ASP A 68 6.63 -3.51 -4.69
CA ASP A 68 7.75 -3.80 -3.80
C ASP A 68 7.40 -3.67 -2.32
N LEU A 69 6.31 -3.01 -1.99
CA LEU A 69 5.88 -2.79 -0.61
C LEU A 69 4.38 -2.55 -0.60
N VAL A 70 3.68 -3.21 0.31
CA VAL A 70 2.23 -3.04 0.49
C VAL A 70 1.94 -2.50 1.88
N LEU A 71 1.14 -1.44 1.94
CA LEU A 71 0.60 -0.90 3.18
C LEU A 71 -0.91 -1.09 3.17
N PHE A 72 -1.39 -1.95 4.06
CA PHE A 72 -2.81 -2.28 4.17
C PHE A 72 -3.27 -2.03 5.61
N PHE A 73 -3.83 -0.85 5.86
CA PHE A 73 -4.30 -0.51 7.21
C PHE A 73 -5.67 -1.11 7.45
N ARG A 74 -5.69 -2.15 8.28
CA ARG A 74 -6.89 -2.89 8.64
C ARG A 74 -7.52 -2.32 9.90
N ASP A 75 -8.82 -2.58 10.06
CA ASP A 75 -9.53 -2.37 11.33
C ASP A 75 -10.19 -3.69 11.75
N PRO A 76 -9.46 -4.58 12.44
CA PRO A 76 -9.97 -5.89 12.82
C PRO A 76 -11.04 -5.83 13.92
N LEU A 77 -11.16 -4.70 14.60
CA LEU A 77 -12.13 -4.50 15.68
C LEU A 77 -13.46 -3.97 15.19
N ASN A 78 -13.55 -3.61 13.92
CA ASN A 78 -14.73 -2.99 13.33
C ASN A 78 -15.06 -3.68 12.02
N ALA A 79 -16.01 -4.63 12.06
CA ALA A 79 -16.40 -5.41 10.90
C ALA A 79 -17.36 -4.68 9.96
N GLU A 80 -17.75 -3.44 10.27
CA GLU A 80 -18.61 -2.63 9.41
C GLU A 80 -17.81 -2.07 8.24
N GLY A 81 -18.47 -1.95 7.10
CA GLY A 81 -17.86 -1.45 5.87
C GLY A 81 -17.14 -2.55 5.09
N TYR A 82 -16.51 -2.14 4.01
CA TYR A 82 -15.80 -3.05 3.12
C TYR A 82 -14.39 -3.33 3.66
N GLU A 83 -14.03 -4.61 3.72
CA GLU A 83 -12.67 -5.04 4.00
C GLU A 83 -12.23 -6.02 2.90
N PRO A 84 -11.12 -5.74 2.19
CA PRO A 84 -10.57 -6.66 1.21
C PRO A 84 -10.17 -7.99 1.84
N ASP A 85 -10.06 -9.04 1.01
CA ASP A 85 -9.55 -10.33 1.44
C ASP A 85 -8.06 -10.24 1.76
N VAL A 86 -7.74 -9.99 3.02
CA VAL A 86 -6.36 -9.83 3.48
C VAL A 86 -5.55 -11.10 3.29
N PHE A 87 -6.17 -12.29 3.41
CA PHE A 87 -5.44 -13.55 3.29
C PHE A 87 -4.95 -13.76 1.86
N SER A 88 -5.73 -13.40 0.85
CA SER A 88 -5.29 -13.44 -0.54
C SER A 88 -4.11 -12.50 -0.79
N LEU A 89 -4.16 -11.29 -0.26
CA LEU A 89 -3.06 -10.32 -0.40
C LEU A 89 -1.79 -10.78 0.32
N LEU A 90 -1.93 -11.32 1.53
CA LEU A 90 -0.80 -11.87 2.30
C LEU A 90 -0.13 -13.02 1.53
N ARG A 91 -0.94 -13.93 0.98
CA ARG A 91 -0.41 -15.05 0.21
C ARG A 91 0.40 -14.58 -1.00
N LEU A 92 -0.14 -13.62 -1.75
CA LEU A 92 0.56 -13.06 -2.92
C LEU A 92 1.87 -12.39 -2.52
N CYS A 93 1.87 -11.62 -1.43
CA CYS A 93 3.08 -10.98 -0.94
C CYS A 93 4.13 -12.01 -0.51
N ASP A 94 3.70 -13.08 0.19
CA ASP A 94 4.62 -14.14 0.62
C ASP A 94 5.20 -14.89 -0.58
N MET A 95 4.41 -15.12 -1.62
CA MET A 95 4.89 -15.78 -2.84
C MET A 95 6.00 -15.01 -3.54
N HIS A 96 5.99 -13.69 -3.44
CA HIS A 96 6.92 -12.81 -4.12
C HIS A 96 7.93 -12.11 -3.19
N ASN A 97 7.94 -12.47 -1.91
CA ASN A 97 8.79 -11.82 -0.89
C ASN A 97 8.59 -10.30 -0.86
N ILE A 98 7.34 -9.87 -0.86
CA ILE A 98 6.96 -8.47 -0.75
C ILE A 98 6.58 -8.18 0.71
N PRO A 99 7.25 -7.22 1.36
CA PRO A 99 6.85 -6.84 2.73
C PRO A 99 5.47 -6.19 2.72
N ILE A 100 4.66 -6.54 3.71
CA ILE A 100 3.32 -5.98 3.88
C ILE A 100 3.11 -5.56 5.32
N ALA A 101 2.64 -4.33 5.52
CA ALA A 101 2.21 -3.82 6.82
C ALA A 101 0.70 -3.84 6.89
N THR A 102 0.15 -4.45 7.94
CA THR A 102 -1.30 -4.47 8.18
C THR A 102 -1.73 -3.49 9.26
N ASN A 103 -0.80 -2.71 9.79
CA ASN A 103 -1.04 -1.68 10.79
C ASN A 103 0.04 -0.61 10.70
N CYS A 104 -0.20 0.51 11.39
CA CYS A 104 0.68 1.67 11.32
C CYS A 104 2.07 1.39 11.92
N ALA A 105 2.16 0.62 12.99
CA ALA A 105 3.44 0.33 13.63
C ALA A 105 4.39 -0.41 12.69
N THR A 106 3.89 -1.42 11.99
CA THR A 106 4.68 -2.14 10.99
C THR A 106 5.05 -1.21 9.83
N ALA A 107 4.10 -0.37 9.39
CA ALA A 107 4.34 0.59 8.31
C ALA A 107 5.48 1.56 8.65
N GLU A 108 5.54 2.03 9.91
CA GLU A 108 6.63 2.90 10.37
C GLU A 108 8.00 2.24 10.22
N VAL A 109 8.12 0.97 10.59
CA VAL A 109 9.37 0.22 10.44
C VAL A 109 9.72 0.06 8.96
N LEU A 110 8.74 -0.30 8.14
CA LEU A 110 8.98 -0.57 6.71
C LEU A 110 9.32 0.70 5.93
N ILE A 111 8.71 1.84 6.25
CA ILE A 111 9.01 3.09 5.53
C ILE A 111 10.45 3.54 5.80
N HIS A 112 10.96 3.36 7.00
CA HIS A 112 12.36 3.66 7.30
C HIS A 112 13.30 2.68 6.61
N GLY A 113 12.92 1.41 6.51
CA GLY A 113 13.67 0.43 5.72
C GLY A 113 13.74 0.80 4.25
N LEU A 114 12.61 1.24 3.70
CA LEU A 114 12.55 1.71 2.31
C LEU A 114 13.51 2.90 2.09
N GLU A 115 13.50 3.86 3.01
CA GLU A 115 14.38 5.03 2.93
C GLU A 115 15.86 4.64 2.95
N ARG A 116 16.24 3.66 3.78
CA ARG A 116 17.62 3.18 3.88
C ARG A 116 18.07 2.33 2.69
N GLY A 117 17.18 1.96 1.78
CA GLY A 117 17.48 1.09 0.66
C GLY A 117 17.43 -0.40 0.99
N ASP A 118 16.77 -0.79 2.08
CA ASP A 118 16.67 -2.20 2.49
C ASP A 118 15.94 -3.07 1.48
N LEU A 119 15.18 -2.48 0.55
CA LEU A 119 14.47 -3.19 -0.52
C LEU A 119 15.13 -3.07 -1.89
N ASP A 120 16.30 -2.43 -1.99
CA ASP A 120 16.97 -2.20 -3.29
C ASP A 120 17.38 -3.52 -3.96
N TRP A 121 17.61 -4.60 -3.19
CA TRP A 121 17.91 -5.91 -3.73
C TRP A 121 16.81 -6.43 -4.66
N ARG A 122 15.56 -6.00 -4.45
CA ARG A 122 14.44 -6.44 -5.28
C ARG A 122 14.61 -6.00 -6.74
N ASP A 123 15.16 -4.82 -6.96
CA ASP A 123 15.43 -4.32 -8.30
C ASP A 123 16.53 -5.13 -9.00
N ILE A 124 17.45 -5.73 -8.24
CA ILE A 124 18.53 -6.56 -8.77
C ILE A 124 17.98 -7.91 -9.23
N VAL A 125 17.15 -8.56 -8.40
CA VAL A 125 16.64 -9.91 -8.70
C VAL A 125 15.35 -9.88 -9.53
N ASN A 126 14.68 -8.74 -9.61
CA ASN A 126 13.45 -8.54 -10.37
C ASN A 126 13.47 -7.16 -11.03
N PRO A 127 14.32 -6.93 -12.04
CA PRO A 127 14.40 -5.61 -12.69
C PRO A 127 13.06 -5.22 -13.31
N LYS A 128 12.64 -3.98 -13.06
CA LYS A 128 11.46 -3.41 -13.68
C LYS A 128 11.88 -2.57 -14.89
N ASN A 129 11.19 -2.79 -15.99
CA ASN A 129 11.45 -2.04 -17.22
C ASN A 129 10.61 -0.79 -17.28
#